data_4510d69ce5e23a34c97526b34a2572af
#
_entry.id   4510d69ce5e23a34c97526b34a2572af
#
_cell.length_a   1.000
_cell.length_b   1.000
_cell.length_c   1.000
_cell.angle_alpha   90.00
_cell.angle_beta   90.00
_cell.angle_gamma   90.00
#
_symmetry.space_group_name_H-M   'P 1'
#
loop_
_entity.id
_entity.type
_entity.pdbx_description
1 polymer ?
#
loop_
_entity_poly.entity_id
_entity_poly.type
_entity_poly.pdbx_seq_one_letter_code
_entity_poly.pdbx_strand_id
1 'polypeptide(L)'
;MTVDIIIPTYKPDETLCLLLHKLQGQTFVVHRVIILNTEEELWKQAAAVYPIEQVLKELPCEYEVFHIAKKDFDHGGTRQFGAEHSDADVMVFMTQDAVPADEFLVENLVESLFLKKNLVSAQVRQKGEKQSHDDDILKESEDYASQPPVQTAVAYARQLPKNDCHIVEQYTRQFNYPEQSCVKTKADIPTLGIKTFFCSDVCAAYRRDLFEELGGFESPVIFNEDMFFAANAIEHGYGVAYAAEAKVVHSHNYTMRQQFHRNFDLAVSQKQHPEIFEQVSSEAEGMKLVKSTIAYLFAIRKPWLIFHFGMQCVGKYAGFWMGRHYEKLSRKQILKYTMNPGYWDMREDVHE
;
A
#
# COMPACT_ATOMS: atom_id res chain seq x y z
N MET A 1 22.11 11.91 2.55
CA MET A 1 20.70 11.48 2.51
C MET A 1 20.59 10.24 3.37
N THR A 2 19.76 10.31 4.37
CA THR A 2 19.49 9.27 5.36
C THR A 2 18.13 8.61 5.09
N VAL A 3 17.97 7.32 5.44
CA VAL A 3 16.75 6.55 5.26
C VAL A 3 16.43 5.82 6.55
N ASP A 4 15.27 6.08 7.14
CA ASP A 4 14.71 5.30 8.24
C ASP A 4 13.63 4.35 7.72
N ILE A 5 13.56 3.15 8.28
CA ILE A 5 12.53 2.16 7.99
C ILE A 5 11.57 2.06 9.17
N ILE A 6 10.28 2.28 8.92
CA ILE A 6 9.23 2.33 9.95
C ILE A 6 8.30 1.13 9.73
N ILE A 7 8.19 0.27 10.75
CA ILE A 7 7.50 -1.01 10.66
C ILE A 7 6.42 -1.13 11.75
N PRO A 8 5.14 -0.83 11.44
CA PRO A 8 4.04 -1.19 12.31
C PRO A 8 3.95 -2.71 12.47
N THR A 9 3.86 -3.19 13.71
CA THR A 9 3.79 -4.62 14.01
C THR A 9 2.62 -4.95 14.93
N TYR A 10 2.01 -6.11 14.70
CA TYR A 10 1.00 -6.69 15.57
C TYR A 10 1.13 -8.22 15.60
N LYS A 11 1.35 -8.81 16.78
CA LYS A 11 1.63 -10.23 16.93
C LYS A 11 2.78 -10.68 16.01
N PRO A 12 3.97 -10.09 16.16
CA PRO A 12 5.09 -10.40 15.28
C PRO A 12 5.42 -11.90 15.32
N ASP A 13 5.92 -12.41 14.19
CA ASP A 13 6.25 -13.81 14.00
C ASP A 13 7.61 -13.96 13.29
N GLU A 14 7.92 -15.17 12.80
CA GLU A 14 9.15 -15.47 12.06
C GLU A 14 9.30 -14.59 10.79
N THR A 15 8.20 -14.09 10.23
CA THR A 15 8.24 -13.25 9.02
C THR A 15 8.90 -11.90 9.31
N LEU A 16 8.66 -11.33 10.51
CA LEU A 16 9.37 -10.12 10.94
C LEU A 16 10.89 -10.39 11.05
N CYS A 17 11.30 -11.53 11.62
CA CYS A 17 12.72 -11.90 11.68
C CYS A 17 13.34 -12.01 10.29
N LEU A 18 12.63 -12.62 9.34
CA LEU A 18 13.06 -12.73 7.95
C LEU A 18 13.17 -11.36 7.27
N LEU A 19 12.19 -10.47 7.49
CA LEU A 19 12.24 -9.10 6.99
C LEU A 19 13.49 -8.39 7.51
N LEU A 20 13.71 -8.40 8.84
CA LEU A 20 14.87 -7.76 9.46
C LEU A 20 16.21 -8.32 8.94
N HIS A 21 16.34 -9.63 8.76
CA HIS A 21 17.51 -10.23 8.11
C HIS A 21 17.73 -9.75 6.69
N LYS A 22 16.65 -9.56 5.91
CA LYS A 22 16.76 -9.02 4.55
C LYS A 22 17.14 -7.54 4.52
N LEU A 23 16.81 -6.78 5.56
CA LEU A 23 17.24 -5.39 5.69
C LEU A 23 18.75 -5.26 5.99
N GLN A 24 19.36 -6.23 6.67
CA GLN A 24 20.81 -6.24 6.90
C GLN A 24 21.65 -6.24 5.62
N GLY A 25 21.13 -6.86 4.56
CA GLY A 25 21.82 -7.03 3.29
C GLY A 25 21.49 -6.00 2.22
N GLN A 26 20.81 -4.90 2.54
CA GLN A 26 20.45 -3.88 1.55
C GLN A 26 21.70 -3.11 1.05
N THR A 27 21.75 -2.83 -0.27
CA THR A 27 22.83 -2.05 -0.90
C THR A 27 22.83 -0.60 -0.44
N PHE A 28 21.65 -0.03 -0.18
CA PHE A 28 21.53 1.29 0.43
C PHE A 28 21.59 1.17 1.96
N VAL A 29 22.49 1.90 2.58
CA VAL A 29 22.68 1.87 4.05
C VAL A 29 21.47 2.48 4.74
N VAL A 30 20.75 1.66 5.49
CA VAL A 30 19.65 2.10 6.37
C VAL A 30 20.25 2.84 7.57
N HIS A 31 19.71 4.01 7.90
CA HIS A 31 20.15 4.80 9.03
C HIS A 31 19.57 4.25 10.34
N ARG A 32 18.26 3.97 10.39
CA ARG A 32 17.58 3.46 11.58
C ARG A 32 16.36 2.61 11.21
N VAL A 33 16.02 1.64 12.05
CA VAL A 33 14.78 0.87 12.00
C VAL A 33 13.90 1.23 13.20
N ILE A 34 12.69 1.72 12.95
CA ILE A 34 11.70 2.11 13.96
C ILE A 34 10.55 1.09 13.92
N ILE A 35 10.37 0.33 15.00
CA ILE A 35 9.28 -0.64 15.13
C ILE A 35 8.17 -0.06 15.99
N LEU A 36 6.95 -0.06 15.48
CA LEU A 36 5.75 0.44 16.14
C LEU A 36 4.87 -0.76 16.51
N ASN A 37 5.18 -1.40 17.64
CA ASN A 37 4.49 -2.61 18.05
C ASN A 37 3.18 -2.30 18.78
N THR A 38 2.09 -2.90 18.33
CA THR A 38 0.81 -2.85 19.03
C THR A 38 0.74 -3.96 20.08
N GLU A 39 0.54 -3.57 21.36
CA GLU A 39 0.49 -4.41 22.55
C GLU A 39 1.85 -5.01 22.96
N GLU A 40 2.47 -4.41 23.99
CA GLU A 40 3.76 -4.86 24.52
C GLU A 40 3.76 -6.34 24.96
N GLU A 41 2.65 -6.81 25.52
CA GLU A 41 2.54 -8.20 25.96
C GLU A 41 2.61 -9.19 24.79
N LEU A 42 2.06 -8.85 23.63
CA LEU A 42 2.16 -9.66 22.42
C LEU A 42 3.58 -9.69 21.86
N TRP A 43 4.33 -8.61 22.03
CA TRP A 43 5.76 -8.56 21.69
C TRP A 43 6.55 -9.51 22.56
N LYS A 44 6.37 -9.48 23.89
CA LYS A 44 7.06 -10.36 24.84
C LYS A 44 6.76 -11.84 24.54
N GLN A 45 5.50 -12.16 24.23
CA GLN A 45 5.12 -13.52 23.83
C GLN A 45 5.81 -13.96 22.55
N ALA A 46 5.89 -13.09 21.54
CA ALA A 46 6.57 -13.38 20.29
C ALA A 46 8.09 -13.52 20.47
N ALA A 47 8.72 -12.62 21.24
CA ALA A 47 10.16 -12.67 21.51
C ALA A 47 10.59 -13.91 22.34
N ALA A 48 9.66 -14.51 23.08
CA ALA A 48 9.90 -15.79 23.75
C ALA A 48 9.94 -16.99 22.78
N VAL A 49 9.38 -16.87 21.58
CA VAL A 49 9.29 -17.95 20.58
C VAL A 49 10.24 -17.71 19.42
N TYR A 50 10.37 -16.47 18.97
CA TYR A 50 11.17 -16.07 17.79
C TYR A 50 12.36 -15.22 18.23
N PRO A 51 13.51 -15.28 17.54
CA PRO A 51 14.74 -14.57 17.94
C PRO A 51 14.71 -13.07 17.54
N ILE A 52 13.58 -12.39 17.75
CA ILE A 52 13.36 -11.00 17.27
C ILE A 52 14.42 -10.05 17.85
N GLU A 53 14.64 -10.10 19.17
CA GLU A 53 15.60 -9.22 19.84
C GLU A 53 17.06 -9.49 19.42
N GLN A 54 17.39 -10.76 19.12
CA GLN A 54 18.70 -11.11 18.61
C GLN A 54 18.90 -10.52 17.22
N VAL A 55 17.94 -10.70 16.33
CA VAL A 55 17.99 -10.20 14.94
C VAL A 55 18.07 -8.67 14.91
N LEU A 56 17.37 -7.97 15.82
CA LEU A 56 17.46 -6.52 15.96
C LEU A 56 18.88 -6.07 16.35
N LYS A 57 19.52 -6.77 17.29
CA LYS A 57 20.92 -6.48 17.70
C LYS A 57 21.95 -6.75 16.61
N GLU A 58 21.62 -7.59 15.64
CA GLU A 58 22.46 -7.91 14.48
C GLU A 58 22.28 -6.91 13.32
N LEU A 59 21.34 -5.96 13.41
CA LEU A 59 21.19 -4.92 12.40
C LEU A 59 22.46 -4.05 12.33
N PRO A 60 22.91 -3.64 11.11
CA PRO A 60 24.05 -2.75 10.92
C PRO A 60 23.72 -1.29 11.18
N CYS A 61 22.55 -0.98 11.74
CA CYS A 61 22.05 0.36 12.01
C CYS A 61 21.40 0.44 13.40
N GLU A 62 21.05 1.64 13.84
CA GLU A 62 20.28 1.83 15.06
C GLU A 62 18.87 1.29 14.92
N TYR A 63 18.25 0.92 16.03
CA TYR A 63 16.85 0.55 16.06
C TYR A 63 16.15 1.04 17.32
N GLU A 64 14.87 1.32 17.20
CA GLU A 64 13.98 1.65 18.31
C GLU A 64 12.70 0.82 18.24
N VAL A 65 12.14 0.48 19.39
CA VAL A 65 10.86 -0.25 19.49
C VAL A 65 9.92 0.52 20.41
N PHE A 66 8.83 0.99 19.85
CA PHE A 66 7.74 1.65 20.57
C PHE A 66 6.56 0.70 20.75
N HIS A 67 5.93 0.75 21.92
CA HIS A 67 4.75 -0.05 22.20
C HIS A 67 3.52 0.83 22.29
N ILE A 68 2.55 0.58 21.41
CA ILE A 68 1.29 1.32 21.30
C ILE A 68 0.17 0.43 21.84
N ALA A 69 -0.66 0.96 22.74
CA ALA A 69 -1.80 0.19 23.21
C ALA A 69 -2.83 -0.01 22.09
N LYS A 70 -3.46 -1.18 22.04
CA LYS A 70 -4.40 -1.53 20.96
C LYS A 70 -5.56 -0.54 20.82
N LYS A 71 -6.00 0.06 21.91
CA LYS A 71 -7.06 1.08 21.92
C LYS A 71 -6.65 2.39 21.23
N ASP A 72 -5.33 2.67 21.15
CA ASP A 72 -4.77 3.90 20.60
C ASP A 72 -4.25 3.65 19.15
N PHE A 73 -4.42 2.43 18.65
CA PHE A 73 -3.98 2.05 17.30
C PHE A 73 -4.99 2.49 16.25
N ASP A 74 -4.53 3.30 15.30
CA ASP A 74 -5.15 3.46 13.98
C ASP A 74 -4.06 3.46 12.90
N HIS A 75 -4.45 3.24 11.65
CA HIS A 75 -3.49 3.07 10.56
C HIS A 75 -2.67 4.33 10.27
N GLY A 76 -3.33 5.49 10.23
CA GLY A 76 -2.67 6.76 9.96
C GLY A 76 -1.87 7.25 11.15
N GLY A 77 -2.49 7.36 12.33
CA GLY A 77 -1.85 7.89 13.54
C GLY A 77 -0.64 7.08 13.99
N THR A 78 -0.70 5.74 13.87
CA THR A 78 0.46 4.91 14.20
C THR A 78 1.64 5.19 13.26
N ARG A 79 1.41 5.35 11.95
CA ARG A 79 2.48 5.70 11.00
C ARG A 79 2.94 7.14 11.17
N GLN A 80 2.03 8.07 11.44
CA GLN A 80 2.36 9.45 11.76
C GLN A 80 3.27 9.54 12.97
N PHE A 81 2.97 8.82 14.05
CA PHE A 81 3.84 8.70 15.22
C PHE A 81 5.25 8.22 14.84
N GLY A 82 5.36 7.22 13.97
CA GLY A 82 6.65 6.75 13.47
C GLY A 82 7.39 7.82 12.65
N ALA A 83 6.68 8.58 11.81
CA ALA A 83 7.26 9.69 11.06
C ALA A 83 7.83 10.79 11.98
N GLU A 84 7.12 11.11 13.06
CA GLU A 84 7.53 12.13 14.05
C GLU A 84 8.78 11.71 14.85
N HIS A 85 9.03 10.41 14.98
CA HIS A 85 10.23 9.85 15.64
C HIS A 85 11.40 9.61 14.69
N SER A 86 11.22 9.83 13.40
CA SER A 86 12.29 9.78 12.40
C SER A 86 12.82 11.18 12.14
N ASP A 87 14.12 11.30 11.86
CA ASP A 87 14.79 12.54 11.41
C ASP A 87 15.47 12.35 10.04
N ALA A 88 15.25 11.21 9.39
CA ALA A 88 15.84 10.89 8.10
C ALA A 88 15.23 11.71 6.95
N ASP A 89 15.99 11.90 5.88
CA ASP A 89 15.55 12.59 4.65
C ASP A 89 14.42 11.82 3.93
N VAL A 90 14.40 10.48 4.09
CA VAL A 90 13.43 9.57 3.52
C VAL A 90 12.93 8.59 4.58
N MET A 91 11.63 8.41 4.66
CA MET A 91 10.97 7.44 5.53
C MET A 91 10.39 6.32 4.67
N VAL A 92 10.77 5.07 4.96
CA VAL A 92 10.22 3.88 4.29
C VAL A 92 9.26 3.17 5.26
N PHE A 93 7.97 3.22 4.97
CA PHE A 93 6.98 2.43 5.71
C PHE A 93 6.89 1.03 5.11
N MET A 94 6.90 0.01 5.98
CA MET A 94 6.76 -1.39 5.58
C MET A 94 5.82 -2.12 6.54
N THR A 95 4.95 -2.99 6.03
CA THR A 95 4.25 -3.94 6.93
C THR A 95 5.20 -5.06 7.36
N GLN A 96 5.00 -5.60 8.57
CA GLN A 96 5.87 -6.63 9.18
C GLN A 96 6.06 -7.90 8.33
N ASP A 97 5.23 -8.11 7.33
CA ASP A 97 5.22 -9.28 6.46
C ASP A 97 5.56 -8.98 4.99
N ALA A 98 6.03 -7.75 4.71
CA ALA A 98 6.54 -7.32 3.41
C ALA A 98 8.05 -7.59 3.32
N VAL A 99 8.43 -8.82 2.96
CA VAL A 99 9.83 -9.24 2.93
C VAL A 99 10.53 -8.74 1.67
N PRO A 100 11.68 -8.02 1.75
CA PRO A 100 12.47 -7.64 0.59
C PRO A 100 12.80 -8.86 -0.30
N ALA A 101 12.53 -8.76 -1.59
CA ALA A 101 12.80 -9.86 -2.52
C ALA A 101 14.30 -9.99 -2.84
N ASP A 102 15.02 -8.87 -2.82
CA ASP A 102 16.44 -8.75 -3.09
C ASP A 102 17.10 -7.64 -2.25
N GLU A 103 18.39 -7.42 -2.44
CA GLU A 103 19.18 -6.40 -1.74
C GLU A 103 19.01 -4.97 -2.27
N PHE A 104 18.26 -4.76 -3.33
CA PHE A 104 18.14 -3.46 -4.01
C PHE A 104 16.83 -2.71 -3.66
N LEU A 105 16.01 -3.23 -2.75
CA LEU A 105 14.70 -2.65 -2.43
C LEU A 105 14.78 -1.17 -2.05
N VAL A 106 15.61 -0.84 -1.06
CA VAL A 106 15.72 0.53 -0.53
C VAL A 106 16.33 1.46 -1.57
N GLU A 107 17.39 1.03 -2.27
CA GLU A 107 18.02 1.77 -3.34
C GLU A 107 17.02 2.12 -4.45
N ASN A 108 16.27 1.15 -4.95
CA ASN A 108 15.28 1.35 -6.01
C ASN A 108 14.13 2.29 -5.59
N LEU A 109 13.70 2.24 -4.32
CA LEU A 109 12.70 3.17 -3.80
C LEU A 109 13.24 4.60 -3.76
N VAL A 110 14.44 4.78 -3.21
CA VAL A 110 15.11 6.08 -3.14
C VAL A 110 15.37 6.65 -4.54
N GLU A 111 15.87 5.83 -5.45
CA GLU A 111 16.05 6.24 -6.85
C GLU A 111 14.73 6.71 -7.48
N SER A 112 13.63 6.03 -7.22
CA SER A 112 12.32 6.39 -7.75
C SER A 112 11.76 7.71 -7.20
N LEU A 113 12.22 8.16 -6.02
CA LEU A 113 11.88 9.46 -5.46
C LEU A 113 12.68 10.62 -6.07
N PHE A 114 13.96 10.41 -6.40
CA PHE A 114 14.89 11.50 -6.72
C PHE A 114 15.40 11.50 -8.15
N LEU A 115 15.36 10.35 -8.85
CA LEU A 115 15.83 10.30 -10.22
C LEU A 115 14.87 10.99 -11.18
N LYS A 116 15.40 12.01 -11.86
CA LYS A 116 14.82 12.64 -13.05
C LYS A 116 14.89 11.71 -14.28
N LYS A 117 14.82 10.37 -14.11
CA LYS A 117 14.65 9.49 -15.25
C LYS A 117 13.33 9.87 -15.91
N ASN A 118 13.34 10.02 -17.24
CA ASN A 118 12.15 10.12 -18.08
C ASN A 118 11.28 8.87 -17.86
N LEU A 119 10.67 8.76 -16.69
CA LEU A 119 9.65 7.76 -16.39
C LEU A 119 8.50 8.11 -17.33
N VAL A 120 8.36 7.34 -18.37
CA VAL A 120 7.28 7.46 -19.36
C VAL A 120 5.97 7.57 -18.60
N SER A 121 5.20 8.63 -18.84
CA SER A 121 3.92 8.82 -18.17
C SER A 121 3.04 7.60 -18.37
N ALA A 122 2.15 7.34 -17.42
CA ALA A 122 1.21 6.24 -17.53
C ALA A 122 0.35 6.30 -18.80
N GLN A 123 0.14 7.50 -19.36
CA GLN A 123 -0.60 7.73 -20.61
C GLN A 123 0.11 7.15 -21.85
N VAL A 124 1.42 7.32 -21.97
CA VAL A 124 2.18 6.82 -23.14
C VAL A 124 2.15 5.29 -23.16
N ARG A 125 2.08 4.62 -22.01
CA ARG A 125 2.03 3.16 -21.92
C ARG A 125 0.73 2.55 -22.40
N GLN A 126 -0.43 3.11 -22.03
CA GLN A 126 -1.72 2.55 -22.48
C GLN A 126 -1.93 2.69 -23.98
N LYS A 127 -1.30 3.70 -24.63
CA LYS A 127 -1.34 3.84 -26.09
C LYS A 127 -0.40 2.87 -26.78
N GLY A 128 0.80 2.62 -26.25
CA GLY A 128 1.77 1.65 -26.80
C GLY A 128 1.28 0.21 -26.80
N GLU A 129 0.43 -0.19 -25.85
CA GLU A 129 -0.20 -1.51 -25.83
C GLU A 129 -1.37 -1.66 -26.83
N LYS A 130 -1.89 -0.55 -27.40
CA LYS A 130 -3.09 -0.58 -28.24
C LYS A 130 -2.88 -0.45 -29.75
N GLN A 131 -1.81 0.13 -30.26
CA GLN A 131 -1.47 0.10 -31.71
C GLN A 131 -0.22 0.89 -32.08
N SER A 132 0.54 0.36 -33.05
CA SER A 132 1.66 0.96 -33.74
C SER A 132 1.23 2.11 -34.67
N HIS A 133 1.35 3.35 -34.19
CA HIS A 133 1.62 4.49 -35.03
C HIS A 133 2.74 5.29 -34.36
N ASP A 134 3.97 5.03 -34.81
CA ASP A 134 5.21 5.52 -34.18
C ASP A 134 5.35 7.06 -34.13
N ASP A 135 4.73 7.77 -35.06
CA ASP A 135 4.87 9.22 -35.21
C ASP A 135 4.12 10.04 -34.13
N ASP A 136 2.97 9.54 -33.64
CA ASP A 136 2.21 10.24 -32.58
C ASP A 136 2.81 10.01 -31.20
N ILE A 137 3.41 8.85 -30.97
CA ILE A 137 4.11 8.53 -29.70
C ILE A 137 5.37 9.39 -29.54
N LEU A 138 6.09 9.64 -30.64
CA LEU A 138 7.31 10.46 -30.62
C LEU A 138 6.99 11.95 -30.32
N LYS A 139 5.92 12.51 -30.87
CA LYS A 139 5.50 13.88 -30.60
C LYS A 139 5.00 14.09 -29.16
N GLU A 140 4.21 13.13 -28.62
CA GLU A 140 3.77 13.20 -27.24
C GLU A 140 4.95 13.03 -26.25
N SER A 141 6.00 12.27 -26.61
CA SER A 141 7.22 12.15 -25.79
C SER A 141 8.08 13.41 -25.80
N GLU A 142 8.09 14.18 -26.90
CA GLU A 142 8.79 15.46 -27.01
C GLU A 142 8.10 16.58 -26.23
N ASP A 143 6.75 16.65 -26.26
CA ASP A 143 5.97 17.59 -25.46
C ASP A 143 6.09 17.32 -23.94
N TYR A 144 6.21 16.07 -23.55
CA TYR A 144 6.43 15.68 -22.15
C TYR A 144 7.87 16.00 -21.66
N ALA A 145 8.86 15.89 -22.54
CA ALA A 145 10.24 16.22 -22.22
C ALA A 145 10.46 17.75 -22.00
N SER A 146 9.53 18.58 -22.46
CA SER A 146 9.58 20.04 -22.28
C SER A 146 8.95 20.53 -20.97
N GLN A 147 8.20 19.69 -20.25
CA GLN A 147 7.63 20.05 -18.95
C GLN A 147 8.68 19.98 -17.83
N PRO A 148 8.62 20.88 -16.83
CA PRO A 148 9.52 20.77 -15.69
C PRO A 148 9.31 19.40 -14.99
N PRO A 149 10.37 18.74 -14.53
CA PRO A 149 10.26 17.43 -13.90
C PRO A 149 9.40 17.54 -12.64
N VAL A 150 8.33 16.76 -12.59
CA VAL A 150 7.45 16.68 -11.40
C VAL A 150 8.24 16.07 -10.26
N GLN A 151 8.23 16.72 -9.11
CA GLN A 151 8.81 16.14 -7.89
C GLN A 151 7.93 14.99 -7.38
N THR A 152 8.54 13.87 -7.03
CA THR A 152 7.84 12.70 -6.50
C THR A 152 7.79 12.77 -4.98
N ALA A 153 6.60 12.75 -4.39
CA ALA A 153 6.42 12.81 -2.93
C ALA A 153 6.54 11.42 -2.30
N VAL A 154 6.05 10.38 -2.97
CA VAL A 154 6.05 9.01 -2.49
C VAL A 154 6.34 8.03 -3.62
N ALA A 155 7.11 6.96 -3.30
CA ALA A 155 7.38 5.84 -4.21
C ALA A 155 7.02 4.53 -3.51
N TYR A 156 6.18 3.68 -4.14
CA TYR A 156 5.78 2.39 -3.56
C TYR A 156 6.28 1.20 -4.37
N ALA A 157 6.56 0.12 -3.66
CA ALA A 157 7.18 -1.09 -4.18
C ALA A 157 6.20 -2.01 -4.92
N ARG A 158 6.75 -2.84 -5.80
CA ARG A 158 6.08 -3.98 -6.42
C ARG A 158 5.90 -5.10 -5.41
N GLN A 159 4.66 -5.58 -5.26
CA GLN A 159 4.34 -6.73 -4.41
C GLN A 159 4.32 -8.01 -5.23
N LEU A 160 5.24 -8.92 -4.91
CA LEU A 160 5.30 -10.26 -5.48
C LEU A 160 4.49 -11.25 -4.63
N PRO A 161 3.83 -12.24 -5.22
CA PRO A 161 3.11 -13.26 -4.46
C PRO A 161 4.07 -14.18 -3.71
N LYS A 162 3.67 -14.64 -2.53
CA LYS A 162 4.34 -15.73 -1.79
C LYS A 162 4.21 -17.05 -2.56
N ASN A 163 5.12 -18.00 -2.30
CA ASN A 163 5.14 -19.30 -3.00
C ASN A 163 3.86 -20.14 -2.79
N ASP A 164 3.23 -20.00 -1.62
CA ASP A 164 1.98 -20.67 -1.24
C ASP A 164 0.71 -19.91 -1.65
N CYS A 165 0.88 -18.85 -2.42
CA CYS A 165 -0.21 -17.96 -2.82
C CYS A 165 -1.18 -18.66 -3.78
N HIS A 166 -2.47 -18.50 -3.54
CA HIS A 166 -3.51 -19.03 -4.43
C HIS A 166 -3.45 -18.39 -5.82
N ILE A 167 -3.75 -19.18 -6.86
CA ILE A 167 -3.66 -18.75 -8.28
C ILE A 167 -4.37 -17.44 -8.57
N VAL A 168 -5.56 -17.25 -8.00
CA VAL A 168 -6.33 -16.00 -8.17
C VAL A 168 -5.61 -14.81 -7.54
N GLU A 169 -5.02 -14.99 -6.37
CA GLU A 169 -4.26 -13.93 -5.70
C GLU A 169 -2.94 -13.65 -6.44
N GLN A 170 -2.25 -14.68 -6.95
CA GLN A 170 -1.07 -14.51 -7.83
C GLN A 170 -1.42 -13.61 -9.02
N TYR A 171 -2.53 -13.90 -9.71
CA TYR A 171 -2.99 -13.08 -10.82
C TYR A 171 -3.35 -11.65 -10.39
N THR A 172 -4.01 -11.50 -9.21
CA THR A 172 -4.35 -10.18 -8.66
C THR A 172 -3.10 -9.33 -8.41
N ARG A 173 -2.01 -9.94 -7.90
CA ARG A 173 -0.72 -9.24 -7.74
C ARG A 173 -0.15 -8.82 -9.09
N GLN A 174 -0.09 -9.71 -10.06
CA GLN A 174 0.39 -9.38 -11.41
C GLN A 174 -0.43 -8.26 -12.07
N PHE A 175 -1.75 -8.28 -11.90
CA PHE A 175 -2.64 -7.26 -12.46
C PHE A 175 -2.44 -5.87 -11.82
N ASN A 176 -2.23 -5.82 -10.49
CA ASN A 176 -2.10 -4.55 -9.76
C ASN A 176 -0.66 -4.02 -9.75
N TYR A 177 0.33 -4.89 -9.90
CA TYR A 177 1.76 -4.58 -9.81
C TYR A 177 2.51 -5.04 -11.07
N PRO A 178 2.34 -4.32 -12.20
CA PRO A 178 3.00 -4.67 -13.47
C PRO A 178 4.52 -4.54 -13.38
N GLU A 179 5.23 -5.06 -14.40
CA GLU A 179 6.70 -5.09 -14.41
C GLU A 179 7.37 -3.75 -14.71
N GLN A 180 6.58 -2.76 -15.05
CA GLN A 180 7.12 -1.47 -15.47
C GLN A 180 6.82 -0.37 -14.44
N SER A 181 7.83 0.42 -14.09
CA SER A 181 7.71 1.59 -13.20
C SER A 181 7.00 2.77 -13.88
N CYS A 182 6.30 3.60 -13.14
CA CYS A 182 5.70 4.84 -13.65
C CYS A 182 5.63 5.90 -12.56
N VAL A 183 5.58 7.16 -12.96
CA VAL A 183 5.11 8.26 -12.11
C VAL A 183 3.71 8.63 -12.53
N LYS A 184 2.83 8.76 -11.56
CA LYS A 184 1.45 9.19 -11.72
C LYS A 184 1.32 10.63 -11.27
N THR A 185 0.58 11.40 -12.02
CA THR A 185 0.37 12.84 -11.82
C THR A 185 -1.11 13.20 -11.99
N LYS A 186 -1.48 14.43 -11.73
CA LYS A 186 -2.85 14.92 -11.95
C LYS A 186 -3.33 14.73 -13.39
N ALA A 187 -2.42 14.81 -14.36
CA ALA A 187 -2.73 14.59 -15.78
C ALA A 187 -3.20 13.16 -16.10
N ASP A 188 -2.89 12.19 -15.23
CA ASP A 188 -3.25 10.78 -15.42
C ASP A 188 -4.67 10.45 -14.93
N ILE A 189 -5.34 11.33 -14.19
CA ILE A 189 -6.70 11.10 -13.64
C ILE A 189 -7.71 10.66 -14.71
N PRO A 190 -7.80 11.30 -15.88
CA PRO A 190 -8.77 10.91 -16.91
C PRO A 190 -8.55 9.49 -17.46
N THR A 191 -7.31 8.99 -17.42
CA THR A 191 -6.92 7.69 -18.00
C THR A 191 -6.88 6.58 -16.96
N LEU A 192 -6.29 6.84 -15.79
CA LEU A 192 -6.08 5.87 -14.71
C LEU A 192 -7.21 5.87 -13.68
N GLY A 193 -8.03 6.93 -13.63
CA GLY A 193 -9.06 7.05 -12.61
C GLY A 193 -8.49 6.92 -11.20
N ILE A 194 -9.12 6.08 -10.39
CA ILE A 194 -8.72 5.82 -9.00
C ILE A 194 -7.29 5.32 -8.84
N LYS A 195 -6.73 4.65 -9.84
CA LYS A 195 -5.34 4.17 -9.82
C LYS A 195 -4.31 5.30 -9.78
N THR A 196 -4.70 6.52 -10.17
CA THR A 196 -3.82 7.69 -10.06
C THR A 196 -3.41 7.91 -8.61
N PHE A 197 -4.34 7.75 -7.68
CA PHE A 197 -4.13 7.94 -6.24
C PHE A 197 -3.62 6.70 -5.51
N PHE A 198 -3.54 5.55 -6.20
CA PHE A 198 -3.12 4.31 -5.56
C PHE A 198 -1.67 4.39 -5.08
N CYS A 199 -1.48 4.16 -3.79
CA CYS A 199 -0.21 3.94 -3.12
C CYS A 199 -0.34 2.70 -2.23
N SER A 200 0.73 2.20 -1.64
CA SER A 200 0.65 1.07 -0.73
C SER A 200 1.78 1.06 0.30
N ASP A 201 1.43 1.33 1.55
CA ASP A 201 2.30 1.25 2.72
C ASP A 201 2.63 -0.19 3.14
N VAL A 202 2.27 -1.17 2.32
CA VAL A 202 2.94 -2.47 2.38
C VAL A 202 4.45 -2.30 2.25
N CYS A 203 4.88 -1.42 1.33
CA CYS A 203 6.24 -0.90 1.27
C CYS A 203 6.25 0.39 0.43
N ALA A 204 6.45 1.54 1.06
CA ALA A 204 6.51 2.83 0.36
C ALA A 204 7.48 3.79 1.03
N ALA A 205 8.24 4.52 0.21
CA ALA A 205 9.20 5.54 0.63
C ALA A 205 8.61 6.94 0.42
N TYR A 206 8.74 7.79 1.40
CA TYR A 206 8.23 9.15 1.44
C TYR A 206 9.38 10.14 1.59
N ARG A 207 9.38 11.19 0.82
CA ARG A 207 10.28 12.34 1.04
C ARG A 207 9.80 13.10 2.25
N ARG A 208 10.67 13.28 3.25
CA ARG A 208 10.32 14.00 4.50
C ARG A 208 9.85 15.42 4.24
N ASP A 209 10.60 16.19 3.45
CA ASP A 209 10.27 17.59 3.16
C ASP A 209 8.85 17.74 2.60
N LEU A 210 8.46 16.88 1.64
CA LEU A 210 7.13 16.91 1.05
C LEU A 210 6.07 16.28 1.95
N PHE A 211 6.45 15.28 2.75
CA PHE A 211 5.54 14.67 3.71
C PHE A 211 5.09 15.68 4.79
N GLU A 212 6.04 16.46 5.31
CA GLU A 212 5.76 17.52 6.29
C GLU A 212 4.99 18.68 5.66
N GLU A 213 5.36 19.12 4.45
CA GLU A 213 4.65 20.17 3.69
C GLU A 213 3.18 19.81 3.47
N LEU A 214 2.89 18.53 3.15
CA LEU A 214 1.55 18.03 2.88
C LEU A 214 0.75 17.67 4.14
N GLY A 215 1.34 17.78 5.33
CA GLY A 215 0.66 17.56 6.61
C GLY A 215 0.70 16.11 7.11
N GLY A 216 1.46 15.22 6.45
CA GLY A 216 1.63 13.83 6.88
C GLY A 216 0.40 12.94 6.66
N PHE A 217 0.30 11.89 7.46
CA PHE A 217 -0.86 11.00 7.42
C PHE A 217 -2.03 11.54 8.22
N GLU A 218 -3.22 11.40 7.66
CA GLU A 218 -4.47 11.70 8.36
C GLU A 218 -4.73 10.70 9.49
N SER A 219 -5.28 11.17 10.61
CA SER A 219 -5.64 10.38 11.78
C SER A 219 -6.86 11.01 12.49
N PRO A 220 -7.82 10.20 13.02
CA PRO A 220 -7.87 8.75 12.90
C PRO A 220 -8.42 8.29 11.54
N VAL A 221 -7.85 7.25 10.97
CA VAL A 221 -8.35 6.61 9.74
C VAL A 221 -8.48 5.10 9.90
N ILE A 222 -9.57 4.54 9.36
CA ILE A 222 -9.81 3.11 9.42
C ILE A 222 -9.01 2.34 8.34
N PHE A 223 -8.71 3.00 7.20
CA PHE A 223 -8.05 2.42 6.04
C PHE A 223 -7.66 3.49 5.03
N ASN A 224 -6.70 3.21 4.10
CA ASN A 224 -6.31 4.07 2.97
C ASN A 224 -5.50 5.33 3.32
N GLU A 225 -4.81 5.39 4.46
CA GLU A 225 -3.93 6.51 4.84
C GLU A 225 -2.92 6.84 3.74
N ASP A 226 -2.36 5.81 3.12
CA ASP A 226 -1.41 5.86 2.01
C ASP A 226 -2.03 6.48 0.74
N MET A 227 -3.27 6.12 0.45
CA MET A 227 -4.01 6.63 -0.70
C MET A 227 -4.46 8.07 -0.50
N PHE A 228 -4.81 8.48 0.73
CA PHE A 228 -5.17 9.86 1.07
C PHE A 228 -3.96 10.77 0.92
N PHE A 229 -2.81 10.36 1.45
CA PHE A 229 -1.57 11.09 1.22
C PHE A 229 -1.22 11.21 -0.26
N ALA A 230 -1.32 10.12 -1.03
CA ALA A 230 -1.05 10.11 -2.46
C ALA A 230 -2.02 11.03 -3.24
N ALA A 231 -3.30 11.06 -2.87
CA ALA A 231 -4.27 11.96 -3.47
C ALA A 231 -3.94 13.42 -3.16
N ASN A 232 -3.60 13.74 -1.90
CA ASN A 232 -3.17 15.07 -1.48
C ASN A 232 -1.91 15.52 -2.25
N ALA A 233 -0.91 14.64 -2.38
CA ALA A 233 0.31 14.93 -3.15
C ALA A 233 -0.01 15.26 -4.63
N ILE A 234 -0.86 14.48 -5.28
CA ILE A 234 -1.28 14.69 -6.67
C ILE A 234 -2.05 16.01 -6.84
N GLU A 235 -2.94 16.35 -5.91
CA GLU A 235 -3.69 17.61 -5.96
C GLU A 235 -2.78 18.82 -5.79
N HIS A 236 -1.68 18.71 -5.04
CA HIS A 236 -0.66 19.74 -4.88
C HIS A 236 0.39 19.75 -6.01
N GLY A 237 0.23 18.93 -7.05
CA GLY A 237 1.11 18.91 -8.22
C GLY A 237 2.34 18.04 -8.09
N TYR A 238 2.44 17.21 -7.05
CA TYR A 238 3.50 16.22 -6.87
C TYR A 238 3.17 14.90 -7.57
N GLY A 239 4.20 14.09 -7.81
CA GLY A 239 4.07 12.77 -8.39
C GLY A 239 3.99 11.66 -7.34
N VAL A 240 3.35 10.56 -7.72
CA VAL A 240 3.34 9.27 -7.01
C VAL A 240 4.02 8.23 -7.88
N ALA A 241 5.19 7.73 -7.48
CA ALA A 241 5.95 6.76 -8.24
C ALA A 241 5.52 5.31 -7.89
N TYR A 242 5.34 4.50 -8.91
CA TYR A 242 5.36 3.05 -8.80
C TYR A 242 6.76 2.55 -9.19
N ALA A 243 7.46 1.95 -8.26
CA ALA A 243 8.83 1.46 -8.41
C ALA A 243 8.79 -0.07 -8.65
N ALA A 244 8.69 -0.50 -9.92
CA ALA A 244 8.57 -1.93 -10.25
C ALA A 244 9.84 -2.74 -9.92
N GLU A 245 11.02 -2.09 -9.88
CA GLU A 245 12.27 -2.74 -9.52
C GLU A 245 12.47 -2.85 -8.00
N ALA A 246 11.78 -2.01 -7.20
CA ALA A 246 11.70 -2.17 -5.76
C ALA A 246 10.68 -3.27 -5.44
N LYS A 247 11.13 -4.45 -4.96
CA LYS A 247 10.31 -5.66 -4.86
C LYS A 247 10.20 -6.16 -3.44
N VAL A 248 8.97 -6.43 -3.00
CA VAL A 248 8.69 -7.14 -1.74
C VAL A 248 7.84 -8.37 -2.00
N VAL A 249 8.09 -9.45 -1.28
CA VAL A 249 7.23 -10.64 -1.27
C VAL A 249 6.14 -10.43 -0.24
N HIS A 250 4.90 -10.22 -0.72
CA HIS A 250 3.74 -10.00 0.14
C HIS A 250 2.45 -10.44 -0.55
N SER A 251 1.72 -11.33 0.08
CA SER A 251 0.37 -11.73 -0.34
C SER A 251 -0.38 -12.42 0.78
N HIS A 252 -1.71 -12.44 0.70
CA HIS A 252 -2.58 -13.08 1.67
C HIS A 252 -3.63 -13.96 0.99
N ASN A 253 -3.76 -15.19 1.45
CA ASN A 253 -4.83 -16.10 1.04
C ASN A 253 -6.10 -15.85 1.88
N TYR A 254 -6.73 -14.69 1.71
CA TYR A 254 -7.92 -14.33 2.48
C TYR A 254 -9.10 -15.28 2.21
N THR A 255 -9.75 -15.69 3.28
CA THR A 255 -11.08 -16.35 3.21
C THR A 255 -12.14 -15.35 2.77
N MET A 256 -13.31 -15.87 2.31
CA MET A 256 -14.46 -15.02 1.96
C MET A 256 -14.87 -14.10 3.12
N ARG A 257 -14.82 -14.60 4.37
CA ARG A 257 -15.14 -13.80 5.56
C ARG A 257 -14.14 -12.65 5.78
N GLN A 258 -12.84 -12.93 5.66
CA GLN A 258 -11.82 -11.89 5.77
C GLN A 258 -11.94 -10.85 4.66
N GLN A 259 -12.26 -11.29 3.42
CA GLN A 259 -12.55 -10.39 2.31
C GLN A 259 -13.76 -9.48 2.61
N PHE A 260 -14.82 -10.03 3.22
CA PHE A 260 -15.97 -9.24 3.64
C PHE A 260 -15.57 -8.14 4.63
N HIS A 261 -14.89 -8.50 5.73
CA HIS A 261 -14.50 -7.54 6.77
C HIS A 261 -13.56 -6.45 6.23
N ARG A 262 -12.55 -6.85 5.43
CA ARG A 262 -11.62 -5.91 4.82
C ARG A 262 -12.33 -4.93 3.87
N ASN A 263 -13.27 -5.42 3.05
CA ASN A 263 -14.00 -4.55 2.12
C ASN A 263 -15.06 -3.70 2.82
N PHE A 264 -15.54 -4.12 4.00
CA PHE A 264 -16.37 -3.27 4.86
C PHE A 264 -15.58 -2.03 5.31
N ASP A 265 -14.40 -2.22 5.91
CA ASP A 265 -13.57 -1.11 6.37
C ASP A 265 -13.09 -0.21 5.20
N LEU A 266 -12.72 -0.82 4.07
CA LEU A 266 -12.39 -0.09 2.84
C LEU A 266 -13.53 0.83 2.39
N ALA A 267 -14.75 0.34 2.38
CA ALA A 267 -15.91 1.11 1.93
C ALA A 267 -16.32 2.20 2.93
N VAL A 268 -16.15 1.96 4.23
CA VAL A 268 -16.30 3.00 5.27
C VAL A 268 -15.32 4.13 5.01
N SER A 269 -14.04 3.81 4.85
CA SER A 269 -12.98 4.77 4.56
C SER A 269 -13.30 5.59 3.30
N GLN A 270 -13.69 4.95 2.20
CA GLN A 270 -14.05 5.64 0.96
C GLN A 270 -15.29 6.54 1.10
N LYS A 271 -16.25 6.15 1.94
CA LYS A 271 -17.43 6.98 2.18
C LYS A 271 -17.12 8.23 2.99
N GLN A 272 -16.15 8.16 3.88
CA GLN A 272 -15.71 9.27 4.71
C GLN A 272 -14.89 10.32 3.93
N HIS A 273 -14.37 9.95 2.73
CA HIS A 273 -13.56 10.81 1.86
C HIS A 273 -14.19 10.96 0.45
N PRO A 274 -15.41 11.55 0.36
CA PRO A 274 -16.10 11.71 -0.92
C PRO A 274 -15.31 12.59 -1.90
N GLU A 275 -14.52 13.56 -1.41
CA GLU A 275 -13.68 14.46 -2.19
C GLU A 275 -12.69 13.71 -3.10
N ILE A 276 -12.23 12.50 -2.69
CA ILE A 276 -11.34 11.66 -3.49
C ILE A 276 -12.16 10.68 -4.35
N PHE A 277 -13.14 9.99 -3.74
CA PHE A 277 -13.78 8.83 -4.36
C PHE A 277 -15.02 9.13 -5.20
N GLU A 278 -15.61 10.33 -5.10
CA GLU A 278 -16.70 10.74 -5.99
C GLU A 278 -16.20 11.21 -7.35
N GLN A 279 -14.95 11.69 -7.45
CA GLN A 279 -14.36 12.10 -8.71
C GLN A 279 -13.99 10.91 -9.61
N VAL A 280 -13.69 9.73 -9.01
CA VAL A 280 -13.17 8.56 -9.71
C VAL A 280 -13.75 7.27 -9.13
N SER A 281 -14.42 6.47 -9.96
CA SER A 281 -15.03 5.21 -9.50
C SER A 281 -14.01 4.11 -9.29
N SER A 282 -13.98 3.55 -8.07
CA SER A 282 -13.21 2.33 -7.77
C SER A 282 -13.87 1.06 -8.34
N GLU A 283 -15.17 1.10 -8.61
CA GLU A 283 -15.97 -0.04 -9.09
C GLU A 283 -15.58 -0.47 -10.51
N ALA A 284 -15.23 0.50 -11.37
CA ALA A 284 -14.80 0.22 -12.74
C ALA A 284 -13.54 -0.65 -12.78
N GLU A 285 -12.53 -0.34 -11.93
CA GLU A 285 -11.30 -1.13 -11.84
C GLU A 285 -11.56 -2.51 -11.20
N GLY A 286 -12.43 -2.60 -10.22
CA GLY A 286 -12.86 -3.87 -9.67
C GLY A 286 -13.49 -4.78 -10.73
N MET A 287 -14.37 -4.25 -11.56
CA MET A 287 -15.01 -5.00 -12.65
C MET A 287 -14.01 -5.42 -13.74
N LYS A 288 -13.03 -4.57 -14.05
CA LYS A 288 -11.94 -4.90 -14.98
C LYS A 288 -11.11 -6.08 -14.47
N LEU A 289 -10.74 -6.07 -13.17
CA LEU A 289 -10.03 -7.18 -12.54
C LEU A 289 -10.85 -8.47 -12.59
N VAL A 290 -12.17 -8.42 -12.31
CA VAL A 290 -13.04 -9.60 -12.36
C VAL A 290 -13.05 -10.21 -13.76
N LYS A 291 -13.28 -9.41 -14.81
CA LYS A 291 -13.31 -9.88 -16.20
C LYS A 291 -11.95 -10.48 -16.61
N SER A 292 -10.85 -9.80 -16.28
CA SER A 292 -9.50 -10.25 -16.59
C SER A 292 -9.15 -11.54 -15.86
N THR A 293 -9.54 -11.69 -14.59
CA THR A 293 -9.33 -12.92 -13.82
C THR A 293 -10.07 -14.11 -14.43
N ILE A 294 -11.34 -13.92 -14.83
CA ILE A 294 -12.11 -14.98 -15.50
C ILE A 294 -11.42 -15.40 -16.81
N ALA A 295 -11.02 -14.45 -17.66
CA ALA A 295 -10.30 -14.74 -18.90
C ALA A 295 -8.99 -15.49 -18.64
N TYR A 296 -8.21 -15.06 -17.63
CA TYR A 296 -6.97 -15.73 -17.21
C TYR A 296 -7.23 -17.19 -16.79
N LEU A 297 -8.27 -17.45 -15.97
CA LEU A 297 -8.60 -18.81 -15.50
C LEU A 297 -8.99 -19.75 -16.66
N PHE A 298 -9.64 -19.23 -17.71
CA PHE A 298 -9.88 -20.00 -18.94
C PHE A 298 -8.57 -20.25 -19.69
N ALA A 299 -7.71 -19.24 -19.84
CA ALA A 299 -6.44 -19.34 -20.56
C ALA A 299 -5.51 -20.41 -19.94
N ILE A 300 -5.43 -20.47 -18.61
CA ILE A 300 -4.63 -21.49 -17.89
C ILE A 300 -5.34 -22.84 -17.71
N ARG A 301 -6.51 -23.01 -18.35
CA ARG A 301 -7.32 -24.23 -18.31
C ARG A 301 -7.77 -24.66 -16.89
N LYS A 302 -8.09 -23.70 -16.02
CA LYS A 302 -8.60 -23.94 -14.65
C LYS A 302 -9.96 -23.27 -14.40
N PRO A 303 -11.00 -23.46 -15.25
CA PRO A 303 -12.30 -22.78 -15.12
C PRO A 303 -13.06 -23.15 -13.85
N TRP A 304 -12.81 -24.32 -13.22
CA TRP A 304 -13.44 -24.69 -11.95
C TRP A 304 -13.12 -23.72 -10.80
N LEU A 305 -12.01 -22.97 -10.86
CA LEU A 305 -11.67 -21.94 -9.89
C LEU A 305 -12.59 -20.72 -9.96
N ILE A 306 -13.34 -20.54 -11.05
CA ILE A 306 -14.29 -19.42 -11.23
C ILE A 306 -15.37 -19.47 -10.16
N PHE A 307 -15.84 -20.66 -9.75
CA PHE A 307 -16.82 -20.78 -8.69
C PHE A 307 -16.29 -20.25 -7.34
N HIS A 308 -15.09 -20.69 -6.96
CA HIS A 308 -14.44 -20.20 -5.74
C HIS A 308 -14.17 -18.70 -5.79
N PHE A 309 -13.66 -18.21 -6.92
CA PHE A 309 -13.44 -16.78 -7.16
C PHE A 309 -14.76 -15.99 -7.07
N GLY A 310 -15.84 -16.50 -7.65
CA GLY A 310 -17.17 -15.88 -7.58
C GLY A 310 -17.65 -15.73 -6.13
N MET A 311 -17.45 -16.75 -5.29
CA MET A 311 -17.78 -16.68 -3.87
C MET A 311 -16.97 -15.61 -3.14
N GLN A 312 -15.69 -15.46 -3.45
CA GLN A 312 -14.86 -14.38 -2.91
C GLN A 312 -15.34 -13.00 -3.37
N CYS A 313 -15.75 -12.86 -4.64
CA CYS A 313 -16.32 -11.61 -5.15
C CYS A 313 -17.63 -11.25 -4.44
N VAL A 314 -18.49 -12.23 -4.14
CA VAL A 314 -19.70 -12.01 -3.35
C VAL A 314 -19.37 -11.50 -1.95
N GLY A 315 -18.38 -12.10 -1.28
CA GLY A 315 -17.93 -11.63 0.03
C GLY A 315 -17.39 -10.18 -0.01
N LYS A 316 -16.55 -9.87 -0.99
CA LYS A 316 -16.03 -8.51 -1.22
C LYS A 316 -17.16 -7.50 -1.45
N TYR A 317 -18.06 -7.81 -2.38
CA TYR A 317 -19.18 -6.93 -2.71
C TYR A 317 -20.13 -6.70 -1.54
N ALA A 318 -20.47 -7.77 -0.81
CA ALA A 318 -21.34 -7.66 0.36
C ALA A 318 -20.71 -6.79 1.46
N GLY A 319 -19.42 -6.98 1.75
CA GLY A 319 -18.68 -6.14 2.69
C GLY A 319 -18.65 -4.68 2.23
N PHE A 320 -18.32 -4.43 0.97
CA PHE A 320 -18.28 -3.09 0.39
C PHE A 320 -19.66 -2.42 0.44
N TRP A 321 -20.70 -3.10 0.05
CA TRP A 321 -22.07 -2.56 0.10
C TRP A 321 -22.48 -2.19 1.53
N MET A 322 -22.20 -3.06 2.49
CA MET A 322 -22.51 -2.78 3.90
C MET A 322 -21.68 -1.63 4.46
N GLY A 323 -20.39 -1.55 4.13
CA GLY A 323 -19.53 -0.44 4.54
C GLY A 323 -19.98 0.91 3.97
N ARG A 324 -20.44 0.96 2.70
CA ARG A 324 -21.04 2.17 2.11
C ARG A 324 -22.31 2.63 2.83
N HIS A 325 -22.95 1.74 3.60
CA HIS A 325 -24.19 2.02 4.33
C HIS A 325 -24.02 1.90 5.86
N TYR A 326 -22.79 2.03 6.37
CA TYR A 326 -22.47 1.79 7.79
C TYR A 326 -23.30 2.65 8.75
N GLU A 327 -23.68 3.86 8.34
CA GLU A 327 -24.52 4.79 9.12
C GLU A 327 -25.92 4.22 9.46
N LYS A 328 -26.38 3.22 8.69
CA LYS A 328 -27.66 2.52 8.93
C LYS A 328 -27.52 1.31 9.83
N LEU A 329 -26.29 0.98 10.25
CA LEU A 329 -25.99 -0.18 11.08
C LEU A 329 -25.92 0.23 12.55
N SER A 330 -26.36 -0.67 13.44
CA SER A 330 -26.11 -0.50 14.87
C SER A 330 -24.63 -0.67 15.18
N ARG A 331 -24.13 -0.04 16.27
CA ARG A 331 -22.74 -0.19 16.75
C ARG A 331 -22.36 -1.68 16.87
N LYS A 332 -23.24 -2.53 17.38
CA LYS A 332 -23.01 -3.98 17.48
C LYS A 332 -22.76 -4.63 16.11
N GLN A 333 -23.47 -4.21 15.07
CA GLN A 333 -23.27 -4.71 13.70
C GLN A 333 -21.95 -4.20 13.13
N ILE A 334 -21.62 -2.93 13.30
CA ILE A 334 -20.35 -2.33 12.87
C ILE A 334 -19.17 -3.09 13.49
N LEU A 335 -19.17 -3.26 14.83
CA LEU A 335 -18.12 -3.99 15.55
C LEU A 335 -18.01 -5.46 15.13
N LYS A 336 -19.08 -6.07 14.64
CA LYS A 336 -19.07 -7.41 14.08
C LYS A 336 -18.45 -7.47 12.68
N TYR A 337 -18.54 -6.39 11.90
CA TYR A 337 -18.13 -6.36 10.49
C TYR A 337 -16.76 -5.73 10.26
N THR A 338 -16.30 -4.86 11.14
CA THR A 338 -14.98 -4.25 11.05
C THR A 338 -13.85 -5.21 11.42
N MET A 339 -12.66 -4.96 10.87
CA MET A 339 -11.39 -5.54 11.34
C MET A 339 -10.74 -4.67 12.41
N ASN A 340 -11.16 -3.39 12.52
CA ASN A 340 -10.55 -2.37 13.37
C ASN A 340 -11.55 -1.83 14.43
N PRO A 341 -11.93 -2.63 15.42
CA PRO A 341 -12.89 -2.17 16.44
C PRO A 341 -12.40 -0.96 17.23
N GLY A 342 -11.07 -0.84 17.48
CA GLY A 342 -10.48 0.31 18.18
C GLY A 342 -10.72 1.65 17.48
N TYR A 343 -10.76 1.68 16.15
CA TYR A 343 -11.11 2.88 15.38
C TYR A 343 -12.49 3.42 15.78
N TRP A 344 -13.47 2.53 15.97
CA TRP A 344 -14.83 2.90 16.34
C TRP A 344 -14.98 3.30 17.81
N ASP A 345 -14.02 2.93 18.66
CA ASP A 345 -13.98 3.38 20.04
C ASP A 345 -13.40 4.80 20.19
N MET A 346 -12.57 5.24 19.22
CA MET A 346 -12.06 6.61 19.15
C MET A 346 -13.08 7.61 18.58
N ARG A 347 -14.17 7.13 17.96
CA ARG A 347 -15.22 7.98 17.37
C ARG A 347 -16.44 8.06 18.26
N GLU A 348 -16.72 9.25 18.80
CA GLU A 348 -17.90 9.53 19.63
C GLU A 348 -19.20 9.66 18.82
N ASP A 349 -19.12 9.86 17.50
CA ASP A 349 -20.25 10.13 16.61
C ASP A 349 -21.02 8.89 16.13
N VAL A 350 -20.57 7.70 16.48
CA VAL A 350 -21.30 6.44 16.15
C VAL A 350 -22.25 6.10 17.29
N HIS A 351 -23.49 6.56 17.14
CA HIS A 351 -24.57 6.49 18.11
C HIS A 351 -24.85 5.09 18.70
N GLU A 352 -25.28 5.11 19.96
CA GLU A 352 -25.82 3.96 20.73
C GLU A 352 -26.96 3.22 20.03
#